data_23302190f45cee44f7d3d546f4aa107d
#
_entry.id   23302190f45cee44f7d3d546f4aa107d
#
_cell.length_a   1.000
_cell.length_b   1.000
_cell.length_c   1.000
_cell.angle_alpha   90.00
_cell.angle_beta   90.00
_cell.angle_gamma   90.00
#
_symmetry.space_group_name_H-M   'P 1'
#
loop_
_entity.id
_entity.type
_entity.pdbx_description
1 polymer ?
#
loop_
_entity_poly.entity_id
_entity_poly.type
_entity_poly.pdbx_seq_one_letter_code
_entity_poly.pdbx_strand_id
1 'polypeptide(L)'
;MNLAAAVVVVAFGLALIAFSGMAFAKPRVAERFMSAFASSARAHYVEQIVRLVVGTALVERSPLMWQPRLFWLVGWAIAISSAVLLCVPWQWHRRLGERVLPLLVRHLRLYATGSFGFGALLLYGMFARGGGA
;
A
#
# COMPACT_ATOMS: atom_id res chain seq x y z
N MET A 1 0.99 9.84 21.59
CA MET A 1 0.49 8.88 20.64
C MET A 1 -0.07 9.60 19.45
N ASN A 2 0.29 9.17 18.27
CA ASN A 2 -0.01 9.95 17.07
C ASN A 2 -1.35 9.52 16.43
N LEU A 3 -2.37 10.33 16.63
CA LEU A 3 -3.68 10.12 15.98
C LEU A 3 -3.58 10.20 14.46
N ALA A 4 -2.69 11.04 13.94
CA ALA A 4 -2.46 11.15 12.50
C ALA A 4 -1.97 9.82 11.91
N ALA A 5 -1.07 9.10 12.58
CA ALA A 5 -0.62 7.79 12.15
C ALA A 5 -1.78 6.79 12.09
N ALA A 6 -2.65 6.80 13.09
CA ALA A 6 -3.85 5.95 13.09
C ALA A 6 -4.77 6.26 11.90
N VAL A 7 -5.03 7.53 11.63
CA VAL A 7 -5.85 7.97 10.50
C VAL A 7 -5.25 7.51 9.17
N VAL A 8 -3.95 7.67 9.01
CA VAL A 8 -3.24 7.26 7.78
C VAL A 8 -3.38 5.75 7.56
N VAL A 9 -3.14 4.94 8.59
CA VAL A 9 -3.23 3.47 8.48
C VAL A 9 -4.67 3.03 8.14
N VAL A 10 -5.67 3.59 8.80
CA VAL A 10 -7.08 3.27 8.54
C VAL A 10 -7.46 3.70 7.12
N ALA A 11 -7.10 4.91 6.71
CA ALA A 11 -7.40 5.41 5.37
C ALA A 11 -6.77 4.52 4.29
N PHE A 12 -5.53 4.10 4.51
CA PHE A 12 -4.84 3.21 3.57
C PHE A 12 -5.51 1.83 3.51
N GLY A 13 -5.87 1.26 4.65
CA GLY A 13 -6.63 -0.01 4.69
C GLY A 13 -7.95 0.07 3.94
N LEU A 14 -8.70 1.14 4.14
CA LEU A 14 -9.96 1.38 3.42
C LEU A 14 -9.73 1.57 1.92
N ALA A 15 -8.67 2.28 1.54
CA ALA A 15 -8.31 2.48 0.13
C ALA A 15 -7.98 1.16 -0.57
N LEU A 16 -7.27 0.25 0.10
CA LEU A 16 -6.97 -1.08 -0.42
C LEU A 16 -8.24 -1.92 -0.64
N ILE A 17 -9.18 -1.85 0.29
CA ILE A 17 -10.46 -2.55 0.18
C ILE A 17 -11.30 -1.94 -0.95
N ALA A 18 -11.34 -0.61 -1.06
CA ALA A 18 -12.04 0.08 -2.12
C ALA A 18 -11.45 -0.25 -3.50
N PHE A 19 -10.13 -0.29 -3.63
CA PHE A 19 -9.46 -0.71 -4.86
C PHE A 19 -9.82 -2.15 -5.21
N SER A 20 -9.83 -3.05 -4.24
CA SER A 20 -10.23 -4.44 -4.43
C SER A 20 -11.65 -4.55 -4.98
N GLY A 21 -12.60 -3.83 -4.39
CA GLY A 21 -13.98 -3.78 -4.86
C GLY A 21 -14.09 -3.26 -6.30
N MET A 22 -13.35 -2.20 -6.61
CA MET A 22 -13.28 -1.63 -7.97
C MET A 22 -12.68 -2.63 -8.96
N ALA A 23 -11.64 -3.35 -8.58
CA ALA A 23 -10.99 -4.33 -9.44
C ALA A 23 -11.91 -5.51 -9.78
N PHE A 24 -12.71 -5.95 -8.82
CA PHE A 24 -13.70 -7.01 -9.09
C PHE A 24 -14.90 -6.51 -9.89
N ALA A 25 -15.40 -5.30 -9.60
CA ALA A 25 -16.59 -4.75 -10.24
C ALA A 25 -16.30 -4.14 -11.61
N LYS A 26 -15.18 -3.42 -11.73
CA LYS A 26 -14.80 -2.68 -12.94
C LYS A 26 -13.30 -2.84 -13.22
N PRO A 27 -12.87 -4.01 -13.76
CA PRO A 27 -11.46 -4.30 -13.97
C PRO A 27 -10.73 -3.27 -14.84
N ARG A 28 -11.40 -2.74 -15.86
CA ARG A 28 -10.80 -1.74 -16.77
C ARG A 28 -10.48 -0.43 -16.04
N VAL A 29 -11.31 -0.01 -15.10
CA VAL A 29 -11.05 1.17 -14.29
C VAL A 29 -9.84 0.94 -13.39
N ALA A 30 -9.74 -0.23 -12.78
CA ALA A 30 -8.58 -0.61 -11.97
C ALA A 30 -7.29 -0.62 -12.79
N GLU A 31 -7.32 -1.15 -14.01
CA GLU A 31 -6.18 -1.15 -14.92
C GLU A 31 -5.72 0.26 -15.26
N ARG A 32 -6.65 1.17 -15.56
CA ARG A 32 -6.34 2.58 -15.82
C ARG A 32 -5.71 3.26 -14.60
N PHE A 33 -6.26 2.99 -13.43
CA PHE A 33 -5.75 3.51 -12.17
C PHE A 33 -4.31 3.05 -11.92
N MET A 34 -4.02 1.76 -12.07
CA MET A 34 -2.68 1.21 -11.91
C MET A 34 -1.70 1.77 -12.93
N SER A 35 -2.12 1.91 -14.18
CA SER A 35 -1.29 2.46 -15.26
C SER A 35 -0.94 3.92 -15.02
N ALA A 36 -1.81 4.69 -14.39
CA ALA A 36 -1.59 6.10 -14.12
C ALA A 36 -0.37 6.34 -13.22
N PHE A 37 -0.09 5.45 -12.27
CA PHE A 37 1.07 5.60 -11.38
C PHE A 37 2.41 5.43 -12.09
N ALA A 38 2.46 4.72 -13.20
CA ALA A 38 3.68 4.53 -13.98
C ALA A 38 3.80 5.53 -15.15
N SER A 39 2.84 6.42 -15.34
CA SER A 39 2.73 7.25 -16.55
C SER A 39 3.58 8.51 -16.54
N SER A 40 4.00 9.02 -15.36
CA SER A 40 4.72 10.27 -15.27
C SER A 40 5.62 10.32 -14.04
N ALA A 41 6.60 11.23 -14.07
CA ALA A 41 7.46 11.49 -12.91
C ALA A 41 6.65 11.96 -11.70
N ARG A 42 5.66 12.83 -11.93
CA ARG A 42 4.79 13.33 -10.85
C ARG A 42 4.03 12.19 -10.15
N ALA A 43 3.44 11.30 -10.94
CA ALA A 43 2.71 10.16 -10.39
C ALA A 43 3.64 9.23 -9.60
N HIS A 44 4.86 8.97 -10.10
CA HIS A 44 5.87 8.19 -9.40
C HIS A 44 6.21 8.78 -8.03
N TYR A 45 6.53 10.08 -7.99
CA TYR A 45 6.93 10.73 -6.74
C TYR A 45 5.77 10.82 -5.74
N VAL A 46 4.56 11.12 -6.21
CA VAL A 46 3.37 11.12 -5.35
C VAL A 46 3.14 9.74 -4.74
N GLU A 47 3.22 8.68 -5.53
CA GLU A 47 3.07 7.31 -5.05
C GLU A 47 4.10 6.99 -3.96
N GLN A 48 5.37 7.30 -4.19
CA GLN A 48 6.43 6.97 -3.23
C GLN A 48 6.32 7.77 -1.95
N ILE A 49 5.92 9.04 -2.03
CA ILE A 49 5.68 9.88 -0.85
C ILE A 49 4.52 9.31 -0.03
N VAL A 50 3.42 8.95 -0.68
CA VAL A 50 2.27 8.33 0.01
C VAL A 50 2.68 7.03 0.70
N ARG A 51 3.42 6.17 0.01
CA ARG A 51 3.91 4.92 0.59
C ARG A 51 4.87 5.15 1.76
N LEU A 52 5.72 6.16 1.67
CA LEU A 52 6.64 6.52 2.76
C LEU A 52 5.85 6.98 3.98
N VAL A 53 4.85 7.83 3.80
CA VAL A 53 3.95 8.28 4.87
C VAL A 53 3.23 7.09 5.51
N VAL A 54 2.67 6.20 4.70
CA VAL A 54 1.99 4.99 5.18
C VAL A 54 2.95 4.08 5.95
N GLY A 55 4.14 3.84 5.41
CA GLY A 55 5.15 2.99 6.07
C GLY A 55 5.56 3.52 7.42
N THR A 56 5.87 4.82 7.50
CA THR A 56 6.25 5.46 8.77
C THR A 56 5.09 5.50 9.77
N ALA A 57 3.88 5.77 9.30
CA ALA A 57 2.68 5.72 10.15
C ALA A 57 2.46 4.32 10.73
N LEU A 58 2.68 3.30 9.92
CA LEU A 58 2.53 1.91 10.34
C LEU A 58 3.58 1.51 11.38
N VAL A 59 4.84 1.91 11.20
CA VAL A 59 5.90 1.71 12.19
C VAL A 59 5.53 2.39 13.51
N GLU A 60 5.10 3.63 13.44
CA GLU A 60 4.73 4.41 14.64
C GLU A 60 3.53 3.80 15.36
N ARG A 61 2.55 3.31 14.62
CA ARG A 61 1.33 2.73 15.20
C ARG A 61 1.49 1.28 15.65
N SER A 62 2.46 0.58 15.12
CA SER A 62 2.63 -0.87 15.33
C SER A 62 2.61 -1.33 16.77
N PRO A 63 3.18 -0.59 17.78
CA PRO A 63 3.12 -1.05 19.17
C PRO A 63 1.72 -1.23 19.73
N LEU A 64 0.75 -0.56 19.15
CA LEU A 64 -0.65 -0.56 19.59
C LEU A 64 -1.54 -1.47 18.73
N MET A 65 -0.95 -2.11 17.72
CA MET A 65 -1.67 -3.00 16.82
C MET A 65 -1.58 -4.45 17.28
N TRP A 66 -2.50 -5.24 16.75
CA TRP A 66 -2.48 -6.69 16.95
C TRP A 66 -1.23 -7.31 16.41
N GLN A 67 -0.40 -7.90 16.68
CA GLN A 67 0.90 -8.35 16.11
C GLN A 67 1.87 -7.18 15.84
N PRO A 68 2.36 -6.51 16.90
CA PRO A 68 3.22 -5.33 16.71
C PRO A 68 4.45 -5.55 15.83
N ARG A 69 5.11 -6.70 15.99
CA ARG A 69 6.32 -7.02 15.22
C ARG A 69 6.02 -7.15 13.73
N LEU A 70 4.89 -7.76 13.37
CA LEU A 70 4.48 -7.93 11.97
C LEU A 70 4.29 -6.56 11.32
N PHE A 71 3.50 -5.69 11.94
CA PHE A 71 3.22 -4.38 11.39
C PHE A 71 4.44 -3.46 11.41
N TRP A 72 5.29 -3.60 12.39
CA TRP A 72 6.57 -2.89 12.43
C TRP A 72 7.46 -3.29 11.24
N LEU A 73 7.61 -4.58 10.98
CA LEU A 73 8.39 -5.07 9.83
C LEU A 73 7.79 -4.65 8.50
N VAL A 74 6.48 -4.77 8.35
CA VAL A 74 5.77 -4.35 7.12
C VAL A 74 5.92 -2.85 6.91
N GLY A 75 5.77 -2.05 7.97
CA GLY A 75 5.96 -0.59 7.89
C GLY A 75 7.36 -0.20 7.43
N TRP A 76 8.39 -0.82 8.00
CA TRP A 76 9.77 -0.59 7.58
C TRP A 76 10.03 -1.06 6.14
N ALA A 77 9.50 -2.19 5.76
CA ALA A 77 9.64 -2.69 4.38
C ALA A 77 9.03 -1.70 3.37
N ILE A 78 7.85 -1.17 3.65
CA ILE A 78 7.20 -0.16 2.82
C ILE A 78 8.03 1.14 2.79
N ALA A 79 8.46 1.63 3.95
CA ALA A 79 9.20 2.88 4.06
C ALA A 79 10.56 2.80 3.35
N ILE A 80 11.32 1.74 3.59
CA ILE A 80 12.65 1.55 2.98
C ILE A 80 12.52 1.38 1.48
N SER A 81 11.59 0.55 0.99
CA SER A 81 11.39 0.36 -0.44
C SER A 81 10.98 1.65 -1.13
N SER A 82 10.17 2.47 -0.49
CA SER A 82 9.75 3.77 -1.01
C SER A 82 10.91 4.76 -1.05
N ALA A 83 11.73 4.80 0.00
CA ALA A 83 12.92 5.65 0.04
C ALA A 83 13.91 5.27 -1.06
N VAL A 84 14.14 3.97 -1.27
CA VAL A 84 15.00 3.49 -2.37
C VAL A 84 14.44 3.91 -3.73
N LEU A 85 13.13 3.74 -3.95
CA LEU A 85 12.51 4.12 -5.21
C LEU A 85 12.49 5.64 -5.44
N LEU A 86 12.49 6.44 -4.38
CA LEU A 86 12.65 7.90 -4.51
C LEU A 86 14.06 8.28 -5.03
N CYS A 87 15.08 7.50 -4.69
CA CYS A 87 16.44 7.71 -5.15
C CYS A 87 16.68 7.17 -6.57
N VAL A 88 15.81 6.31 -7.08
CA VAL A 88 15.90 5.74 -8.42
C VAL A 88 15.24 6.70 -9.42
N PRO A 89 15.84 6.96 -10.60
CA PRO A 89 15.19 7.75 -11.64
C PRO A 89 13.83 7.16 -12.00
N TRP A 90 12.82 8.03 -12.18
CA TRP A 90 11.46 7.58 -12.49
C TRP A 90 11.37 6.76 -13.78
N GLN A 91 12.31 6.95 -14.71
CA GLN A 91 12.37 6.18 -15.96
C GLN A 91 12.62 4.69 -15.70
N TRP A 92 13.40 4.37 -14.66
CA TRP A 92 13.66 2.98 -14.28
C TRP A 92 12.41 2.36 -13.64
N HIS A 93 11.72 3.11 -12.80
CA HIS A 93 10.45 2.68 -12.23
C HIS A 93 9.40 2.46 -13.32
N ARG A 94 9.34 3.37 -14.31
CA ARG A 94 8.48 3.23 -15.48
C ARG A 94 8.79 1.96 -16.27
N ARG A 95 10.06 1.67 -16.53
CA ARG A 95 10.48 0.45 -17.24
C ARG A 95 10.08 -0.80 -16.46
N LEU A 96 10.28 -0.81 -15.16
CA LEU A 96 9.84 -1.90 -14.30
C LEU A 96 8.32 -2.05 -14.34
N GLY A 97 7.61 -0.95 -14.25
CA GLY A 97 6.15 -0.93 -14.35
C GLY A 97 5.64 -1.48 -15.68
N GLU A 98 6.28 -1.12 -16.79
CA GLU A 98 5.94 -1.63 -18.12
C GLU A 98 6.10 -3.16 -18.22
N ARG A 99 7.05 -3.73 -17.47
CA ARG A 99 7.26 -5.18 -17.42
C ARG A 99 6.31 -5.88 -16.44
N VAL A 100 6.04 -5.26 -15.30
CA VAL A 100 5.26 -5.85 -14.21
C VAL A 100 3.76 -5.64 -14.40
N LEU A 101 3.35 -4.48 -14.93
CA LEU A 101 1.94 -4.12 -15.07
C LEU A 101 1.13 -5.14 -15.89
N PRO A 102 1.60 -5.63 -17.06
CA PRO A 102 0.86 -6.66 -17.79
C PRO A 102 0.64 -7.93 -16.97
N LEU A 103 1.59 -8.28 -16.13
CA LEU A 103 1.50 -9.44 -15.24
C LEU A 103 0.44 -9.20 -14.15
N LEU A 104 0.41 -8.00 -13.56
CA LEU A 104 -0.58 -7.63 -12.55
C LEU A 104 -1.99 -7.58 -13.15
N VAL A 105 -2.14 -7.04 -14.35
CA VAL A 105 -3.42 -6.98 -15.05
C VAL A 105 -3.92 -8.38 -15.39
N ARG A 106 -3.04 -9.26 -15.87
CA ARG A 106 -3.36 -10.65 -16.14
C ARG A 106 -3.86 -11.39 -14.90
N HIS A 107 -3.30 -11.07 -13.74
CA HIS A 107 -3.66 -11.66 -12.44
C HIS A 107 -4.41 -10.67 -11.54
N LEU A 108 -5.22 -9.79 -12.13
CA LEU A 108 -5.88 -8.72 -11.39
C LEU A 108 -6.73 -9.22 -10.23
N ARG A 109 -7.46 -10.34 -10.42
CA ARG A 109 -8.26 -10.94 -9.35
C ARG A 109 -7.43 -11.39 -8.17
N LEU A 110 -6.28 -12.00 -8.44
CA LEU A 110 -5.34 -12.41 -7.39
C LEU A 110 -4.78 -11.20 -6.65
N TYR A 111 -4.38 -10.19 -7.39
CA TYR A 111 -3.88 -8.93 -6.82
C TYR A 111 -4.96 -8.24 -5.97
N ALA A 112 -6.20 -8.18 -6.47
CA ALA A 112 -7.32 -7.60 -5.72
C ALA A 112 -7.63 -8.38 -4.46
N THR A 113 -7.57 -9.71 -4.48
CA THR A 113 -7.75 -10.55 -3.30
C THR A 113 -6.66 -10.28 -2.26
N GLY A 114 -5.42 -10.15 -2.70
CA GLY A 114 -4.30 -9.78 -1.83
C GLY A 114 -4.46 -8.38 -1.23
N SER A 115 -4.90 -7.42 -2.02
CA SER A 115 -5.18 -6.05 -1.59
C SER A 115 -6.30 -6.02 -0.53
N PHE A 116 -7.37 -6.74 -0.77
CA PHE A 116 -8.46 -6.89 0.21
C PHE A 116 -7.96 -7.51 1.51
N GLY A 117 -7.22 -8.61 1.41
CA GLY A 117 -6.67 -9.30 2.57
C GLY A 117 -5.74 -8.42 3.39
N PHE A 118 -4.86 -7.68 2.74
CA PHE A 118 -3.94 -6.77 3.42
C PHE A 118 -4.69 -5.58 4.03
N GLY A 119 -5.65 -4.99 3.32
CA GLY A 119 -6.50 -3.92 3.87
C GLY A 119 -7.29 -4.38 5.09
N ALA A 120 -7.91 -5.56 5.01
CA ALA A 120 -8.63 -6.16 6.12
C ALA A 120 -7.69 -6.45 7.31
N LEU A 121 -6.48 -6.93 7.04
CA LEU A 121 -5.47 -7.18 8.08
C LEU A 121 -5.05 -5.89 8.79
N LEU A 122 -4.88 -4.81 8.05
CA LEU A 122 -4.55 -3.50 8.63
C LEU A 122 -5.67 -3.00 9.55
N LEU A 123 -6.92 -3.08 9.09
CA LEU A 123 -8.06 -2.65 9.89
C LEU A 123 -8.25 -3.55 11.11
N TYR A 124 -8.13 -4.85 10.95
CA TYR A 124 -8.18 -5.79 12.07
C TYR A 124 -7.08 -5.47 13.08
N GLY A 125 -5.84 -5.27 12.61
CA GLY A 125 -4.71 -4.94 13.47
C GLY A 125 -4.90 -3.62 14.24
N MET A 126 -5.58 -2.65 13.63
CA MET A 126 -5.86 -1.38 14.28
C MET A 126 -6.92 -1.47 15.38
N PHE A 127 -7.96 -2.29 15.17
CA PHE A 127 -9.10 -2.34 16.07
C PHE A 127 -9.09 -3.54 17.00
N ALA A 128 -8.41 -4.62 16.64
CA ALA A 128 -8.17 -5.73 17.56
C ALA A 128 -7.09 -5.29 18.55
N ARG A 129 -7.42 -5.15 19.79
CA ARG A 129 -6.42 -4.87 20.81
C ARG A 129 -5.44 -6.03 20.91
N GLY A 130 -4.15 -5.70 20.96
CA GLY A 130 -3.11 -6.69 21.06
C GLY A 130 -3.39 -7.63 22.24
N GLY A 131 -3.66 -8.87 21.91
CA GLY A 131 -3.83 -9.88 22.92
C GLY A 131 -2.55 -10.02 23.72
N GLY A 132 -2.63 -9.82 25.00
CA GLY A 132 -1.48 -9.97 25.86
C GLY A 132 -0.62 -8.71 26.00
N ALA A 133 -1.11 -7.62 25.47
CA ALA A 133 -0.51 -6.37 25.86
C ALA A 133 -0.77 -6.18 27.34
#